data_02d357d224393e0a03154ec58d235fcb
#
_entry.id   02d357d224393e0a03154ec58d235fcb
#
_cell.length_a   1.000
_cell.length_b   1.000
_cell.length_c   1.000
_cell.angle_alpha   90.00
_cell.angle_beta   90.00
_cell.angle_gamma   90.00
#
_symmetry.space_group_name_H-M   'P 1'
#
loop_
_entity.id
_entity.type
_entity.pdbx_description
1 polymer ?
#
loop_
_entity_poly.entity_id
_entity_poly.type
_entity_poly.pdbx_seq_one_letter_code
_entity_poly.pdbx_strand_id
1 'polypeptide(L)'
;MADLLLANLQRPRRPRQFKPPINIKNFTDQELRNRFRFGRQGIGYITNLIADELYRSTRRNHALPPLRQVLIVLRFYASGSFLQVIGDTAGVDNSTVSRVVTNVSNALVAKQSEFITWLTDAEVAEVKNSFYQRGGFPCVIGCVDGTHIRIQAPKEHENAYVNRKGFHSINVQEVCNHEGQY
;
A
#
# COMPACT_ATOMS: atom_id res chain seq x y z
N MET A 1 19.25 46.74 5.25
CA MET A 1 18.51 45.72 4.48
C MET A 1 19.25 44.39 4.38
N ALA A 2 20.58 44.37 4.26
CA ALA A 2 21.38 43.12 4.21
C ALA A 2 21.32 42.31 5.52
N ASP A 3 21.28 42.96 6.69
CA ASP A 3 21.24 42.30 8.00
C ASP A 3 19.93 41.56 8.28
N LEU A 4 18.81 42.03 7.73
CA LEU A 4 17.53 41.35 7.82
C LEU A 4 17.45 40.09 6.95
N LEU A 5 18.20 40.02 5.85
CA LEU A 5 18.33 38.83 4.98
C LEU A 5 19.22 37.77 5.63
N LEU A 6 20.29 38.17 6.33
CA LEU A 6 21.19 37.26 7.05
C LEU A 6 20.55 36.64 8.28
N ALA A 7 19.71 37.40 9.01
CA ALA A 7 18.97 36.88 10.18
C ALA A 7 17.96 35.78 9.83
N ASN A 8 17.47 35.72 8.59
CA ASN A 8 16.60 34.64 8.11
C ASN A 8 17.34 33.34 7.75
N LEU A 9 18.64 33.38 7.55
CA LEU A 9 19.46 32.20 7.21
C LEU A 9 19.83 31.33 8.45
N GLN A 10 19.66 31.88 9.66
CA GLN A 10 20.04 31.22 10.93
C GLN A 10 18.85 30.77 11.78
N ARG A 11 17.71 30.42 11.17
CA ARG A 11 16.64 29.81 11.95
C ARG A 11 17.15 28.52 12.60
N PRO A 12 17.20 28.43 13.94
CA PRO A 12 17.63 27.22 14.61
C PRO A 12 16.72 26.06 14.17
N ARG A 13 17.33 24.94 13.72
CA ARG A 13 16.56 23.77 13.37
C ARG A 13 15.77 23.32 14.59
N ARG A 14 14.44 23.27 14.48
CA ARG A 14 13.59 22.75 15.55
C ARG A 14 14.06 21.36 15.93
N PRO A 15 14.21 21.04 17.22
CA PRO A 15 14.58 19.69 17.64
C PRO A 15 13.53 18.71 17.12
N ARG A 16 14.00 17.60 16.56
CA ARG A 16 13.11 16.56 16.04
C ARG A 16 12.36 15.93 17.21
N GLN A 17 11.04 15.99 17.19
CA GLN A 17 10.18 15.29 18.15
C GLN A 17 9.78 13.94 17.54
N PHE A 18 10.14 12.85 18.23
CA PHE A 18 9.75 11.50 17.83
C PHE A 18 8.57 11.07 18.70
N LYS A 19 7.44 10.76 18.07
CA LYS A 19 6.33 10.10 18.76
C LYS A 19 6.68 8.62 18.99
N PRO A 20 6.19 8.03 20.11
CA PRO A 20 6.40 6.61 20.35
C PRO A 20 5.81 5.79 19.19
N PRO A 21 6.42 4.64 18.85
CA PRO A 21 5.91 3.78 17.79
C PRO A 21 4.53 3.22 18.16
N ILE A 22 3.69 3.02 17.13
CA ILE A 22 2.41 2.33 17.29
C ILE A 22 2.68 0.92 17.81
N ASN A 23 2.15 0.60 18.99
CA ASN A 23 2.22 -0.76 19.54
C ASN A 23 0.96 -1.53 19.13
N ILE A 24 1.11 -2.44 18.16
CA ILE A 24 -0.01 -3.24 17.66
C ILE A 24 -0.59 -4.18 18.73
N LYS A 25 0.13 -4.44 19.83
CA LYS A 25 -0.37 -5.28 20.93
C LYS A 25 -1.54 -4.62 21.67
N ASN A 26 -1.64 -3.30 21.61
CA ASN A 26 -2.70 -2.53 22.28
C ASN A 26 -4.03 -2.51 21.49
N PHE A 27 -4.08 -3.13 20.32
CA PHE A 27 -5.26 -3.16 19.45
C PHE A 27 -5.84 -4.58 19.40
N THR A 28 -7.14 -4.67 19.38
CA THR A 28 -7.86 -5.90 19.02
C THR A 28 -7.67 -6.19 17.53
N ASP A 29 -7.93 -7.43 17.12
CA ASP A 29 -7.82 -7.81 15.70
C ASP A 29 -8.82 -7.03 14.81
N GLN A 30 -10.02 -6.76 15.33
CA GLN A 30 -11.02 -5.94 14.65
C GLN A 30 -10.56 -4.49 14.45
N GLU A 31 -9.94 -3.88 15.46
CA GLU A 31 -9.39 -2.53 15.34
C GLU A 31 -8.24 -2.46 14.33
N LEU A 32 -7.40 -3.50 14.27
CA LEU A 32 -6.35 -3.61 13.26
C LEU A 32 -6.95 -3.70 11.85
N ARG A 33 -7.98 -4.55 11.62
CA ARG A 33 -8.68 -4.65 10.33
C ARG A 33 -9.31 -3.31 9.92
N ASN A 34 -9.94 -2.62 10.84
CA ASN A 34 -10.55 -1.30 10.56
C ASN A 34 -9.51 -0.25 10.16
N ARG A 35 -8.30 -0.30 10.73
CA ARG A 35 -7.23 0.69 10.51
C ARG A 35 -6.31 0.36 9.34
N PHE A 36 -6.00 -0.93 9.16
CA PHE A 36 -4.95 -1.42 8.26
C PHE A 36 -5.46 -2.42 7.22
N ARG A 37 -6.75 -2.79 7.26
CA ARG A 37 -7.42 -3.82 6.44
C ARG A 37 -6.94 -5.25 6.72
N PHE A 38 -5.97 -5.43 7.59
CA PHE A 38 -5.42 -6.73 7.98
C PHE A 38 -5.46 -6.88 9.50
N GLY A 39 -5.72 -8.10 9.98
CA GLY A 39 -5.55 -8.47 11.36
C GLY A 39 -4.07 -8.69 11.71
N ARG A 40 -3.79 -9.00 12.97
CA ARG A 40 -2.43 -9.17 13.49
C ARG A 40 -1.61 -10.20 12.71
N GLN A 41 -2.23 -11.35 12.40
CA GLN A 41 -1.57 -12.42 11.65
C GLN A 41 -1.19 -11.96 10.24
N GLY A 42 -2.11 -11.30 9.51
CA GLY A 42 -1.85 -10.78 8.17
C GLY A 42 -0.76 -9.70 8.15
N ILE A 43 -0.78 -8.77 9.13
CA ILE A 43 0.29 -7.76 9.27
C ILE A 43 1.64 -8.44 9.52
N GLY A 44 1.67 -9.46 10.39
CA GLY A 44 2.88 -10.25 10.66
C GLY A 44 3.39 -10.96 9.41
N TYR A 45 2.50 -11.62 8.68
CA TYR A 45 2.83 -12.31 7.43
C TYR A 45 3.44 -11.36 6.39
N ILE A 46 2.77 -10.23 6.09
CA ILE A 46 3.28 -9.22 5.14
C ILE A 46 4.64 -8.69 5.60
N THR A 47 4.80 -8.42 6.90
CA THR A 47 6.07 -7.92 7.43
C THR A 47 7.21 -8.92 7.22
N ASN A 48 6.98 -10.19 7.51
CA ASN A 48 7.99 -11.23 7.35
C ASN A 48 8.32 -11.48 5.88
N LEU A 49 7.34 -11.43 4.99
CA LEU A 49 7.50 -11.64 3.55
C LEU A 49 8.53 -10.69 2.92
N ILE A 50 8.57 -9.44 3.38
CA ILE A 50 9.41 -8.38 2.79
C ILE A 50 10.43 -7.81 3.80
N ALA A 51 10.66 -8.51 4.92
CA ALA A 51 11.52 -7.99 5.98
C ALA A 51 12.96 -7.76 5.49
N ASP A 52 13.50 -8.67 4.70
CA ASP A 52 14.88 -8.62 4.22
C ASP A 52 15.12 -7.41 3.30
N GLU A 53 14.18 -7.08 2.45
CA GLU A 53 14.23 -5.91 1.55
C GLU A 53 14.14 -4.58 2.33
N LEU A 54 13.47 -4.59 3.48
CA LEU A 54 13.28 -3.39 4.31
C LEU A 54 14.33 -3.23 5.40
N TYR A 55 15.09 -4.27 5.67
CA TYR A 55 16.09 -4.22 6.73
C TYR A 55 17.25 -3.32 6.35
N ARG A 56 17.66 -2.44 7.26
CA ARG A 56 18.86 -1.62 7.12
C ARG A 56 19.93 -2.13 8.04
N SER A 57 21.12 -2.38 7.50
CA SER A 57 22.29 -2.83 8.24
C SER A 57 22.75 -1.85 9.32
N THR A 58 22.37 -0.57 9.24
CA THR A 58 22.77 0.47 10.18
C THR A 58 21.58 1.04 10.92
N ARG A 59 21.69 1.24 12.24
CA ARG A 59 20.70 1.92 13.08
C ARG A 59 20.84 3.45 13.07
N ARG A 60 21.65 4.00 12.17
CA ARG A 60 21.86 5.45 12.08
C ARG A 60 20.53 6.17 11.83
N ASN A 61 20.35 7.30 12.49
CA ASN A 61 19.22 8.22 12.30
C ASN A 61 17.84 7.59 12.59
N HIS A 62 17.73 6.71 13.61
CA HIS A 62 16.49 6.05 14.02
C HIS A 62 15.78 5.29 12.86
N ALA A 63 16.53 4.42 12.18
CA ALA A 63 15.99 3.60 11.11
C ALA A 63 14.69 2.90 11.55
N LEU A 64 13.63 3.03 10.75
CA LEU A 64 12.35 2.43 11.04
C LEU A 64 12.43 0.90 10.87
N PRO A 65 12.02 0.10 11.86
CA PRO A 65 11.96 -1.35 11.71
C PRO A 65 10.92 -1.75 10.66
N PRO A 66 11.06 -2.92 9.99
CA PRO A 66 10.17 -3.38 8.94
C PRO A 66 8.68 -3.30 9.31
N LEU A 67 8.29 -3.80 10.48
CA LEU A 67 6.90 -3.72 10.96
C LEU A 67 6.35 -2.29 10.95
N ARG A 68 7.14 -1.30 11.38
CA ARG A 68 6.70 0.10 11.41
C ARG A 68 6.54 0.67 10.01
N GLN A 69 7.43 0.28 9.08
CA GLN A 69 7.32 0.67 7.67
C GLN A 69 6.05 0.09 7.04
N VAL A 70 5.78 -1.20 7.25
CA VAL A 70 4.56 -1.88 6.76
C VAL A 70 3.30 -1.22 7.33
N LEU A 71 3.25 -0.93 8.64
CA LEU A 71 2.09 -0.25 9.24
C LEU A 71 1.82 1.14 8.64
N ILE A 72 2.86 1.92 8.36
CA ILE A 72 2.72 3.22 7.69
C ILE A 72 2.07 3.05 6.31
N VAL A 73 2.54 2.07 5.54
CA VAL A 73 2.05 1.83 4.17
C VAL A 73 0.64 1.25 4.16
N LEU A 74 0.36 0.26 5.00
CA LEU A 74 -0.99 -0.28 5.13
C LEU A 74 -1.99 0.80 5.56
N ARG A 75 -1.59 1.72 6.44
CA ARG A 75 -2.43 2.85 6.82
C ARG A 75 -2.66 3.82 5.65
N PHE A 76 -1.63 4.08 4.87
CA PHE A 76 -1.74 4.89 3.66
C PHE A 76 -2.71 4.27 2.65
N TYR A 77 -2.55 2.99 2.32
CA TYR A 77 -3.44 2.28 1.39
C TYR A 77 -4.88 2.15 1.91
N ALA A 78 -5.05 1.90 3.22
CA ALA A 78 -6.38 1.75 3.81
C ALA A 78 -7.18 3.05 3.87
N SER A 79 -6.52 4.21 3.87
CA SER A 79 -7.18 5.51 4.09
C SER A 79 -7.16 6.45 2.90
N GLY A 80 -6.22 6.30 1.95
CA GLY A 80 -6.00 7.25 0.87
C GLY A 80 -5.65 8.66 1.34
N SER A 81 -5.20 8.80 2.61
CA SER A 81 -4.93 10.10 3.22
C SER A 81 -3.63 10.71 2.70
N PHE A 82 -3.51 12.05 2.83
CA PHE A 82 -2.27 12.75 2.51
C PHE A 82 -1.09 12.21 3.33
N LEU A 83 0.08 12.16 2.72
CA LEU A 83 1.31 11.67 3.37
C LEU A 83 1.62 12.40 4.68
N GLN A 84 1.30 13.70 4.77
CA GLN A 84 1.48 14.47 6.00
C GLN A 84 0.59 13.96 7.13
N VAL A 85 -0.68 13.65 6.87
CA VAL A 85 -1.62 13.09 7.86
C VAL A 85 -1.13 11.74 8.37
N ILE A 86 -0.62 10.90 7.46
CA ILE A 86 0.00 9.62 7.84
C ILE A 86 1.26 9.86 8.70
N GLY A 87 2.10 10.82 8.32
CA GLY A 87 3.30 11.20 9.06
C GLY A 87 2.99 11.68 10.47
N ASP A 88 2.02 12.56 10.62
CA ASP A 88 1.56 13.07 11.93
C ASP A 88 1.04 11.94 12.83
N THR A 89 0.32 10.97 12.25
CA THR A 89 -0.18 9.80 12.98
C THR A 89 0.95 8.86 13.40
N ALA A 90 1.89 8.60 12.50
CA ALA A 90 3.01 7.69 12.73
C ALA A 90 4.19 8.33 13.48
N GLY A 91 4.18 9.66 13.67
CA GLY A 91 5.27 10.41 14.29
C GLY A 91 6.54 10.44 13.46
N VAL A 92 6.40 10.57 12.14
CA VAL A 92 7.51 10.66 11.18
C VAL A 92 7.25 11.80 10.20
N ASP A 93 8.32 12.28 9.58
CA ASP A 93 8.24 13.35 8.57
C ASP A 93 7.58 12.83 7.27
N ASN A 94 6.87 13.72 6.56
CA ASN A 94 6.27 13.49 5.26
C ASN A 94 7.24 12.86 4.24
N SER A 95 8.47 13.38 4.15
CA SER A 95 9.51 12.83 3.28
C SER A 95 9.91 11.38 3.66
N THR A 96 9.78 11.02 4.92
CA THR A 96 10.00 9.66 5.41
C THR A 96 8.84 8.75 4.99
N VAL A 97 7.59 9.23 5.13
CA VAL A 97 6.41 8.48 4.67
C VAL A 97 6.51 8.20 3.18
N SER A 98 6.81 9.20 2.35
CA SER A 98 6.98 9.04 0.90
C SER A 98 7.99 7.94 0.55
N ARG A 99 9.19 7.99 1.14
CA ARG A 99 10.23 6.97 0.92
C ARG A 99 9.79 5.58 1.38
N VAL A 100 9.12 5.50 2.53
CA VAL A 100 8.63 4.23 3.06
C VAL A 100 7.55 3.64 2.16
N VAL A 101 6.61 4.46 1.68
CA VAL A 101 5.59 4.02 0.72
C VAL A 101 6.26 3.45 -0.54
N THR A 102 7.20 4.16 -1.14
CA THR A 102 7.92 3.67 -2.33
C THR A 102 8.67 2.35 -2.05
N ASN A 103 9.43 2.28 -0.95
CA ASN A 103 10.25 1.11 -0.67
C ASN A 103 9.39 -0.15 -0.41
N VAL A 104 8.35 -0.02 0.41
CA VAL A 104 7.44 -1.14 0.72
C VAL A 104 6.65 -1.55 -0.50
N SER A 105 6.16 -0.60 -1.31
CA SER A 105 5.46 -0.91 -2.56
C SER A 105 6.36 -1.70 -3.52
N ASN A 106 7.61 -1.27 -3.69
CA ASN A 106 8.56 -1.97 -4.56
C ASN A 106 8.89 -3.38 -4.03
N ALA A 107 9.04 -3.54 -2.71
CA ALA A 107 9.26 -4.84 -2.10
C ALA A 107 8.06 -5.79 -2.32
N LEU A 108 6.82 -5.27 -2.21
CA LEU A 108 5.61 -6.06 -2.51
C LEU A 108 5.51 -6.40 -4.00
N VAL A 109 5.81 -5.46 -4.88
CA VAL A 109 5.82 -5.70 -6.34
C VAL A 109 6.84 -6.77 -6.72
N ALA A 110 7.99 -6.80 -6.08
CA ALA A 110 9.01 -7.85 -6.29
C ALA A 110 8.50 -9.26 -5.96
N LYS A 111 7.45 -9.38 -5.12
CA LYS A 111 6.79 -10.64 -4.77
C LYS A 111 5.57 -10.97 -5.64
N GLN A 112 5.24 -10.12 -6.61
CA GLN A 112 4.03 -10.26 -7.42
C GLN A 112 3.87 -11.66 -8.05
N SER A 113 4.93 -12.20 -8.62
CA SER A 113 4.88 -13.51 -9.31
C SER A 113 4.63 -14.69 -8.36
N GLU A 114 4.81 -14.51 -7.05
CA GLU A 114 4.51 -15.54 -6.05
C GLU A 114 2.99 -15.62 -5.74
N PHE A 115 2.24 -14.54 -6.00
CA PHE A 115 0.83 -14.42 -5.63
C PHE A 115 -0.12 -14.27 -6.81
N ILE A 116 0.32 -13.61 -7.88
CA ILE A 116 -0.49 -13.39 -9.06
C ILE A 116 -0.01 -14.38 -10.13
N THR A 117 -0.62 -15.55 -10.11
CA THR A 117 -0.32 -16.65 -11.04
C THR A 117 -1.56 -16.98 -11.85
N TRP A 118 -1.35 -17.43 -13.09
CA TRP A 118 -2.44 -17.95 -13.90
C TRP A 118 -2.74 -19.41 -13.52
N LEU A 119 -3.98 -19.82 -13.74
CA LEU A 119 -4.42 -21.19 -13.47
C LEU A 119 -3.59 -22.21 -14.26
N THR A 120 -3.21 -23.28 -13.62
CA THR A 120 -2.67 -24.48 -14.28
C THR A 120 -3.79 -25.29 -14.97
N ASP A 121 -3.45 -26.14 -15.94
CA ASP A 121 -4.45 -26.96 -16.63
C ASP A 121 -5.27 -27.84 -15.66
N ALA A 122 -4.67 -28.30 -14.58
CA ALA A 122 -5.36 -29.08 -13.55
C ALA A 122 -6.41 -28.24 -12.80
N GLU A 123 -6.06 -27.01 -12.42
CA GLU A 123 -6.95 -26.07 -11.73
C GLU A 123 -8.10 -25.58 -12.61
N VAL A 124 -7.87 -25.44 -13.92
CA VAL A 124 -8.89 -25.03 -14.89
C VAL A 124 -10.12 -25.93 -14.86
N ALA A 125 -9.94 -27.24 -14.77
CA ALA A 125 -11.04 -28.20 -14.73
C ALA A 125 -11.88 -28.06 -13.46
N GLU A 126 -11.23 -27.84 -12.30
CA GLU A 126 -11.88 -27.66 -11.01
C GLU A 126 -12.65 -26.34 -10.98
N VAL A 127 -12.02 -25.24 -11.43
CA VAL A 127 -12.63 -23.91 -11.47
C VAL A 127 -13.86 -23.88 -12.38
N LYS A 128 -13.82 -24.51 -13.58
CA LYS A 128 -14.97 -24.65 -14.47
C LYS A 128 -16.15 -25.37 -13.80
N ASN A 129 -15.86 -26.48 -13.12
CA ASN A 129 -16.89 -27.22 -12.40
C ASN A 129 -17.49 -26.39 -11.26
N SER A 130 -16.67 -25.67 -10.52
CA SER A 130 -17.11 -24.81 -9.40
C SER A 130 -18.00 -23.66 -9.84
N PHE A 131 -17.67 -22.98 -10.94
CA PHE A 131 -18.55 -21.97 -11.56
C PHE A 131 -19.88 -22.58 -12.03
N TYR A 132 -19.84 -23.76 -12.64
CA TYR A 132 -21.04 -24.45 -13.07
C TYR A 132 -21.96 -24.83 -11.91
N GLN A 133 -21.40 -25.35 -10.81
CA GLN A 133 -22.17 -25.71 -9.61
C GLN A 133 -22.81 -24.49 -8.92
N ARG A 134 -22.15 -23.32 -8.96
CA ARG A 134 -22.68 -22.09 -8.33
C ARG A 134 -23.73 -21.38 -9.15
N GLY A 135 -23.56 -21.27 -10.45
CA GLY A 135 -24.37 -20.41 -11.31
C GLY A 135 -24.89 -21.05 -12.59
N GLY A 136 -24.60 -22.33 -12.85
CA GLY A 136 -24.99 -23.01 -14.08
C GLY A 136 -24.24 -22.53 -15.33
N PHE A 137 -23.15 -21.74 -15.18
CA PHE A 137 -22.36 -21.24 -16.30
C PHE A 137 -21.29 -22.25 -16.69
N PRO A 138 -21.38 -22.91 -17.87
CA PRO A 138 -20.39 -23.84 -18.32
C PRO A 138 -19.14 -23.13 -18.83
N CYS A 139 -17.96 -23.74 -18.66
CA CYS A 139 -16.69 -23.31 -19.26
C CYS A 139 -16.16 -21.96 -18.77
N VAL A 140 -16.66 -21.41 -17.67
CA VAL A 140 -16.14 -20.18 -17.07
C VAL A 140 -14.91 -20.51 -16.20
N ILE A 141 -13.84 -19.74 -16.38
CA ILE A 141 -12.59 -19.88 -15.62
C ILE A 141 -12.27 -18.67 -14.74
N GLY A 142 -13.04 -17.60 -14.85
CA GLY A 142 -12.87 -16.40 -14.06
C GLY A 142 -13.90 -15.34 -14.43
N CYS A 143 -14.11 -14.40 -13.51
CA CYS A 143 -14.92 -13.22 -13.74
C CYS A 143 -14.02 -12.01 -13.83
N VAL A 144 -14.18 -11.22 -14.89
CA VAL A 144 -13.40 -10.00 -15.13
C VAL A 144 -14.22 -8.79 -14.73
N ASP A 145 -13.64 -7.92 -13.90
CA ASP A 145 -14.19 -6.61 -13.59
C ASP A 145 -13.18 -5.51 -13.90
N GLY A 146 -13.69 -4.34 -14.25
CA GLY A 146 -12.88 -3.17 -14.57
C GLY A 146 -13.28 -1.99 -13.69
N THR A 147 -12.33 -1.40 -12.97
CA THR A 147 -12.56 -0.24 -12.13
C THR A 147 -11.61 0.90 -12.43
N HIS A 148 -12.09 2.14 -12.25
CA HIS A 148 -11.27 3.34 -12.38
C HIS A 148 -10.72 3.76 -11.01
N ILE A 149 -9.40 3.59 -10.82
CA ILE A 149 -8.71 4.12 -9.65
C ILE A 149 -8.32 5.57 -9.90
N ARG A 150 -8.87 6.50 -9.09
CA ARG A 150 -8.56 7.91 -9.19
C ARG A 150 -7.10 8.18 -8.88
N ILE A 151 -6.45 8.99 -9.73
CA ILE A 151 -5.07 9.43 -9.58
C ILE A 151 -4.98 10.96 -9.60
N GLN A 152 -3.85 11.51 -9.19
CA GLN A 152 -3.51 12.90 -9.48
C GLN A 152 -3.17 13.05 -10.97
N ALA A 153 -3.46 14.23 -11.55
CA ALA A 153 -3.12 14.52 -12.93
C ALA A 153 -1.63 14.26 -13.19
N PRO A 154 -1.27 13.36 -14.11
CA PRO A 154 0.11 13.19 -14.53
C PRO A 154 0.61 14.46 -15.24
N LYS A 155 1.92 14.71 -15.15
CA LYS A 155 2.54 15.85 -15.85
C LYS A 155 2.67 15.63 -17.36
N GLU A 156 2.76 14.38 -17.77
CA GLU A 156 2.92 13.96 -19.16
C GLU A 156 1.68 13.18 -19.60
N HIS A 157 1.25 13.41 -20.82
CA HIS A 157 0.10 12.74 -21.43
C HIS A 157 -1.19 12.80 -20.60
N GLU A 158 -1.44 13.91 -19.89
CA GLU A 158 -2.57 14.11 -18.99
C GLU A 158 -3.91 13.65 -19.60
N ASN A 159 -4.16 14.00 -20.86
CA ASN A 159 -5.41 13.68 -21.56
C ASN A 159 -5.69 12.16 -21.67
N ALA A 160 -4.65 11.32 -21.68
CA ALA A 160 -4.80 9.87 -21.75
C ALA A 160 -5.39 9.26 -20.45
N TYR A 161 -5.36 10.00 -19.36
CA TYR A 161 -5.84 9.56 -18.07
C TYR A 161 -7.21 10.13 -17.67
N VAL A 162 -7.78 11.02 -18.49
CA VAL A 162 -9.11 11.58 -18.24
C VAL A 162 -10.18 10.56 -18.63
N ASN A 163 -10.97 10.12 -17.68
CA ASN A 163 -12.08 9.21 -17.95
C ASN A 163 -13.35 9.95 -18.39
N ARG A 164 -14.39 9.19 -18.81
CA ARG A 164 -15.68 9.72 -19.25
C ARG A 164 -16.41 10.58 -18.22
N LYS A 165 -16.02 10.54 -16.95
CA LYS A 165 -16.58 11.36 -15.86
C LYS A 165 -15.77 12.62 -15.60
N GLY A 166 -14.72 12.91 -16.40
CA GLY A 166 -13.93 14.13 -16.33
C GLY A 166 -12.90 14.18 -15.20
N PHE A 167 -12.49 13.05 -14.63
CA PHE A 167 -11.42 13.01 -13.66
C PHE A 167 -10.29 12.05 -14.08
N HIS A 168 -9.09 12.28 -13.58
CA HIS A 168 -7.91 11.46 -13.89
C HIS A 168 -7.98 10.13 -13.16
N SER A 169 -7.80 9.04 -13.90
CA SER A 169 -7.86 7.68 -13.37
C SER A 169 -7.05 6.69 -14.20
N ILE A 170 -6.62 5.61 -13.57
CA ILE A 170 -6.11 4.42 -14.23
C ILE A 170 -7.25 3.41 -14.27
N ASN A 171 -7.49 2.80 -15.44
CA ASN A 171 -8.40 1.66 -15.54
C ASN A 171 -7.64 0.41 -15.10
N VAL A 172 -8.11 -0.22 -14.04
CA VAL A 172 -7.57 -1.48 -13.53
C VAL A 172 -8.56 -2.58 -13.84
N GLN A 173 -8.07 -3.66 -14.42
CA GLN A 173 -8.84 -4.85 -14.74
C GLN A 173 -8.36 -5.98 -13.84
N GLU A 174 -9.28 -6.62 -13.17
CA GLU A 174 -9.02 -7.71 -12.22
C GLU A 174 -9.80 -8.95 -12.63
N VAL A 175 -9.22 -10.12 -12.39
CA VAL A 175 -9.86 -11.40 -12.65
C VAL A 175 -9.98 -12.16 -11.34
N CYS A 176 -11.18 -12.53 -10.95
CA CYS A 176 -11.41 -13.33 -9.75
C CYS A 176 -11.86 -14.75 -10.09
N ASN A 177 -11.52 -15.69 -9.22
CA ASN A 177 -11.98 -17.07 -9.29
C ASN A 177 -13.41 -17.23 -8.70
N HIS A 178 -13.90 -18.47 -8.64
CA HIS A 178 -15.21 -18.82 -8.12
C HIS A 178 -15.38 -18.56 -6.61
N GLU A 179 -14.30 -18.34 -5.86
CA GLU A 179 -14.30 -17.99 -4.44
C GLU A 179 -14.25 -16.48 -4.21
N GLY A 180 -14.08 -15.68 -5.26
CA GLY A 180 -13.90 -14.25 -5.20
C GLY A 180 -12.47 -13.84 -4.81
N GLN A 181 -11.50 -14.69 -5.07
CA GLN A 181 -10.07 -14.39 -4.91
C GLN A 181 -9.53 -13.83 -6.22
N TYR A 182 -8.74 -12.78 -6.12
CA TYR A 182 -8.09 -12.08 -7.24
C TYR A 182 -6.67 -12.55 -7.42
#